data_88cfc116fa3d9ed12e83e42a5d798a92
#
_entry.id   88cfc116fa3d9ed12e83e42a5d798a92
#
_cell.length_a   1.000
_cell.length_b   1.000
_cell.length_c   1.000
_cell.angle_alpha   90.00
_cell.angle_beta   90.00
_cell.angle_gamma   90.00
#
_symmetry.space_group_name_H-M   'P 1'
#
loop_
_entity.id
_entity.type
_entity.pdbx_description
1 polymer ?
#
loop_
_entity_poly.entity_id
_entity_poly.type
_entity_poly.pdbx_seq_one_letter_code
_entity_poly.pdbx_strand_id
1 'polypeptide(L)' 'MTETTTTGQVIDARGMACPGPLMSLIGAIRQSQVGAVLEVWSTDQGSATDIPAWVAKARHELVEVTAEDGYTRFCVRKAR' A
#
# COMPACT_ATOMS: atom_id res chain seq x y z
N MET A 1 -3.34 -24.11 -1.53
CA MET A 1 -3.43 -23.55 -1.39
C MET A 1 -3.96 -22.61 -1.55
N THR A 2 -4.22 -22.20 -1.41
CA THR A 2 -4.74 -21.53 -1.56
C THR A 2 -4.83 -20.46 -1.42
N GLU A 3 -4.89 -19.84 -1.59
CA GLU A 3 -5.07 -18.95 -1.46
C GLU A 3 -5.31 -17.94 -1.82
N THR A 4 -5.37 -17.71 -1.92
CA THR A 4 -6.21 -16.82 -2.18
C THR A 4 -5.69 -15.47 -2.29
N THR A 5 -6.11 -14.51 -1.74
CA THR A 5 -5.69 -13.23 -1.88
C THR A 5 -4.51 -13.02 -1.14
N THR A 6 -3.46 -13.34 -1.67
CA THR A 6 -2.25 -13.25 -0.98
C THR A 6 -1.57 -12.00 -1.36
N THR A 7 -1.27 -11.17 -0.41
CA THR A 7 -0.42 -10.02 -0.68
C THR A 7 1.00 -10.52 -0.69
N GLY A 8 1.76 -10.11 -1.67
CA GLY A 8 3.14 -10.55 -1.79
C GLY A 8 4.06 -9.92 -0.78
N GLN A 9 3.69 -8.77 -0.25
CA GLN A 9 4.56 -8.06 0.68
C GLN A 9 3.74 -7.15 1.59
N VAL A 10 4.10 -7.14 2.86
CA VAL A 10 3.50 -6.23 3.82
C VAL A 10 4.55 -5.22 4.23
N ILE A 11 4.19 -3.94 4.12
CA ILE A 11 5.05 -2.84 4.51
C ILE A 11 4.44 -2.25 5.78
N ASP A 12 5.08 -2.51 6.91
CA ASP A 12 4.60 -2.01 8.18
C ASP A 12 5.19 -0.62 8.39
N ALA A 13 4.41 0.39 8.05
CA ALA A 13 4.82 1.77 8.18
C ALA A 13 4.13 2.47 9.35
N ARG A 14 3.64 1.70 10.31
CA ARG A 14 3.01 2.27 11.50
C ARG A 14 4.05 3.07 12.28
N GLY A 15 3.63 4.23 12.76
CA GLY A 15 4.52 5.12 13.48
C GLY A 15 5.31 6.06 12.60
N MET A 16 5.30 5.87 11.29
CA MET A 16 5.98 6.78 10.38
C MET A 16 5.08 7.94 10.00
N ALA A 17 5.65 9.13 9.92
CA ALA A 17 4.92 10.29 9.45
C ALA A 17 5.05 10.39 7.94
N CYS A 18 4.07 11.03 7.29
CA CYS A 18 4.12 11.31 5.88
C CYS A 18 5.35 12.14 5.55
N PRO A 19 6.07 11.84 4.48
CA PRO A 19 5.71 10.92 3.41
C PRO A 19 6.29 9.51 3.56
N GLY A 20 6.66 9.11 4.76
CA GLY A 20 7.31 7.82 5.00
C GLY A 20 6.54 6.63 4.45
N PRO A 21 5.25 6.45 4.81
CA PRO A 21 4.50 5.31 4.30
C PRO A 21 4.39 5.30 2.79
N LEU A 22 4.15 6.47 2.19
CA LEU A 22 4.05 6.58 0.75
C LEU A 22 5.37 6.25 0.08
N MET A 23 6.47 6.77 0.60
CA MET A 23 7.78 6.50 0.01
C MET A 23 8.16 5.03 0.11
N SER A 24 7.80 4.39 1.21
CA SER A 24 8.04 2.96 1.37
C SER A 24 7.27 2.16 0.35
N LEU A 25 6.01 2.54 0.09
CA LEU A 25 5.20 1.88 -0.92
C LEU A 25 5.80 2.06 -2.31
N ILE A 26 6.20 3.27 -2.65
CA ILE A 26 6.77 3.55 -3.96
C ILE A 26 8.01 2.71 -4.19
N GLY A 27 8.89 2.66 -3.20
CA GLY A 27 10.11 1.87 -3.33
C GLY A 27 9.84 0.40 -3.51
N ALA A 28 8.87 -0.13 -2.76
CA ALA A 28 8.53 -1.53 -2.85
C ALA A 28 7.89 -1.88 -4.20
N ILE A 29 7.04 -1.00 -4.71
CA ILE A 29 6.40 -1.22 -6.00
C ILE A 29 7.43 -1.23 -7.12
N ARG A 30 8.43 -0.35 -7.05
CA ARG A 30 9.46 -0.31 -8.08
C ARG A 30 10.25 -1.60 -8.16
N GLN A 31 10.35 -2.32 -7.05
CA GLN A 31 11.10 -3.57 -7.01
C GLN A 31 10.23 -4.79 -7.22
N SER A 32 8.92 -4.59 -7.37
CA SER A 32 7.98 -5.69 -7.55
C SER A 32 7.71 -5.93 -9.02
N GLN A 33 7.14 -7.08 -9.32
CA GLN A 33 6.70 -7.39 -10.67
C GLN A 33 5.29 -6.91 -10.88
N VAL A 34 4.96 -6.63 -12.13
CA VAL A 34 3.58 -6.28 -12.50
C VAL A 34 2.66 -7.40 -12.06
N GLY A 35 1.56 -7.03 -11.43
CA GLY A 35 0.62 -7.98 -10.87
C GLY A 35 0.82 -8.25 -9.40
N ALA A 36 1.95 -7.83 -8.84
CA ALA A 36 2.21 -8.03 -7.43
C ALA A 36 1.24 -7.21 -6.59
N VAL A 37 0.83 -7.76 -5.46
CA VAL A 37 -0.07 -7.09 -4.52
C VAL A 37 0.70 -6.82 -3.24
N LEU A 38 0.68 -5.56 -2.81
CA LEU A 38 1.40 -5.12 -1.63
C LEU A 38 0.43 -4.49 -0.65
N GLU A 39 0.75 -4.61 0.64
CA GLU A 39 0.01 -3.91 1.69
C GLU A 39 0.88 -2.88 2.34
N VAL A 40 0.29 -1.75 2.70
CA VAL A 40 0.95 -0.75 3.53
C VAL A 40 0.07 -0.50 4.73
N TRP A 41 0.64 -0.56 5.91
CA TRP A 41 -0.05 -0.26 7.15
C TRP A 41 0.42 1.10 7.64
N SER A 42 -0.49 2.02 7.84
CA SER A 42 -0.12 3.38 8.23
C SER A 42 -0.99 3.88 9.36
N THR A 43 -0.37 4.61 10.28
CA THR A 43 -1.08 5.30 11.34
C THR A 43 -1.17 6.79 11.07
N ASP A 44 -0.57 7.25 9.98
CA ASP A 44 -0.54 8.66 9.63
C ASP A 44 -1.77 9.06 8.84
N GLN A 45 -2.45 10.11 9.25
CA GLN A 45 -3.66 10.55 8.59
C GLN A 45 -3.41 11.09 7.19
N GLY A 46 -2.24 11.68 6.96
CA GLY A 46 -1.90 12.18 5.64
C GLY A 46 -1.83 11.08 4.61
N SER A 47 -1.43 9.89 5.02
CA SER A 47 -1.34 8.74 4.12
C SER A 47 -2.69 8.32 3.59
N ALA A 48 -3.76 8.56 4.35
CA ALA A 48 -5.11 8.20 3.91
C ALA A 48 -5.50 8.96 2.65
N THR A 49 -4.90 10.12 2.42
CA THR A 49 -5.13 10.90 1.21
C THR A 49 -4.01 10.66 0.19
N ASP A 50 -2.78 10.65 0.66
CA ASP A 50 -1.62 10.60 -0.25
C ASP A 50 -1.46 9.28 -0.96
N ILE A 51 -1.69 8.17 -0.27
CA ILE A 51 -1.51 6.86 -0.89
C ILE A 51 -2.51 6.62 -2.01
N PRO A 52 -3.82 6.82 -1.80
CA PRO A 52 -4.77 6.65 -2.90
C PRO A 52 -4.49 7.59 -4.06
N ALA A 53 -4.11 8.83 -3.76
CA ALA A 53 -3.84 9.81 -4.81
C ALA A 53 -2.65 9.37 -5.67
N TRP A 54 -1.58 8.92 -5.02
CA TRP A 54 -0.41 8.47 -5.75
C TRP A 54 -0.70 7.21 -6.57
N VAL A 55 -1.45 6.28 -5.99
CA VAL A 55 -1.79 5.03 -6.68
C VAL A 55 -2.55 5.32 -7.97
N ALA A 56 -3.50 6.25 -7.91
CA ALA A 56 -4.27 6.63 -9.08
C ALA A 56 -3.38 7.33 -10.12
N LYS A 57 -2.53 8.22 -9.65
CA LYS A 57 -1.67 8.99 -10.54
C LYS A 57 -0.65 8.09 -11.24
N ALA A 58 -0.15 7.10 -10.53
CA ALA A 58 0.82 6.16 -11.08
C ALA A 58 0.15 5.04 -11.87
N ARG A 59 -1.19 5.02 -11.88
CA ARG A 59 -1.97 4.05 -12.64
C ARG A 59 -1.81 2.62 -12.14
N HIS A 60 -1.66 2.49 -10.85
CA HIS A 60 -1.75 1.20 -10.19
C HIS A 60 -3.18 1.01 -9.69
N GLU A 61 -3.46 -0.12 -9.09
CA GLU A 61 -4.80 -0.42 -8.63
C GLU A 61 -4.84 -0.41 -7.11
N LEU A 62 -5.74 0.39 -6.55
CA LEU A 62 -6.00 0.36 -5.11
C LEU A 62 -7.06 -0.71 -4.89
N VAL A 63 -6.62 -1.87 -4.43
CA VAL A 63 -7.48 -3.03 -4.31
C VAL A 63 -8.43 -2.89 -3.14
N GLU A 64 -7.91 -2.40 -2.02
CA GLU A 64 -8.70 -2.35 -0.81
C GLU A 64 -8.10 -1.35 0.17
N VAL A 65 -8.96 -0.67 0.92
CA VAL A 65 -8.53 0.17 2.03
C VAL A 65 -9.38 -0.24 3.22
N THR A 66 -8.74 -0.66 4.29
CA THR A 66 -9.45 -1.18 5.45
C THR A 66 -8.97 -0.47 6.70
N ALA A 67 -9.93 0.01 7.50
CA ALA A 67 -9.60 0.57 8.80
C ALA A 67 -9.41 -0.60 9.76
N GLU A 68 -8.23 -0.71 10.30
CA GLU A 68 -7.91 -1.74 11.29
C GLU A 68 -7.85 -1.14 12.68
N ASP A 69 -7.52 -1.96 13.64
CA ASP A 69 -7.43 -1.49 15.01
C ASP A 69 -6.15 -0.68 15.18
N GLY A 70 -6.30 0.63 15.15
CA GLY A 70 -5.19 1.56 15.36
C GLY A 70 -4.39 1.91 14.12
N TYR A 71 -4.77 1.43 12.94
CA TYR A 71 -4.07 1.80 11.71
C TYR A 71 -4.97 1.57 10.51
N THR A 72 -4.51 2.03 9.34
CA THR A 72 -5.21 1.79 8.08
C THR A 72 -4.36 0.90 7.20
N ARG A 73 -4.99 -0.07 6.59
CA ARG A 73 -4.34 -1.01 5.69
C ARG A 73 -4.71 -0.66 4.26
N PHE A 74 -3.70 -0.42 3.43
CA PHE A 74 -3.89 -0.15 2.01
C PHE A 74 -3.34 -1.32 1.22
N CYS A 75 -4.15 -1.84 0.31
CA CYS A 75 -3.77 -2.97 -0.53
C CYS A 75 -3.67 -2.47 -1.96
N VAL A 76 -2.51 -2.60 -2.57
CA VAL A 76 -2.23 -2.02 -3.88
C VAL A 76 -1.67 -3.08 -4.80
N ARG A 77 -2.18 -3.12 -6.03
CA ARG A 77 -1.63 -4.02 -7.05
C ARG A 77 -0.85 -3.21 -8.08
N LYS A 78 0.35 -3.67 -8.36
CA LYS A 78 1.18 -3.04 -9.37
C LYS A 78 0.61 -3.36 -10.76
N ALA A 79 0.21 -2.33 -11.48
CA ALA A 79 -0.46 -2.50 -12.76
C ALA A 79 0.47 -2.30 -13.96
N ARG A 80 1.63 -1.73 -13.72
CA ARG A 80 2.50 -1.43 -14.85
C ARG A 80 3.97 -1.28 -14.45
#